data_0325f55b11f234314c0c668bb9252e3b
#
_entry.id   0325f55b11f234314c0c668bb9252e3b
#
_cell.length_a   1.000
_cell.length_b   1.000
_cell.length_c   1.000
_cell.angle_alpha   90.00
_cell.angle_beta   90.00
_cell.angle_gamma   90.00
#
_symmetry.space_group_name_H-M   'P 1'
#
loop_
_entity.id
_entity.type
_entity.pdbx_description
1 polymer ?
#
loop_
_entity_poly.entity_id
_entity_poly.type
_entity_poly.pdbx_seq_one_letter_code
_entity_poly.pdbx_strand_id
1 'polypeptide(L)'
;MLRADQDQYEPKDRKERAMSEKPKLELIYFNLRALAESPQMMMRYAGGEYRYEMAWDYYGKPWSETKLEVAFGQLPVLVVNDTVHIWQSGAIVRYLAKLTGTMPEDPLLEARVDAVFEQTQELCAPLNPTVNVKIGDDHLKFKAIFLNSFPGSLKNFARQLELSDEGPYFFGSKPYYCDFSAYHHFSLATILQQDILNAYPSVLNFMAAVENLSGVKEYLASRPEIIDVGTAPKLIIDGIAKPTGTKSS
;
A
#
# COMPACT_ATOMS: atom_id res chain seq x y z
N MET A 1 -17.83 -15.78 -25.27
CA MET A 1 -19.27 -15.48 -25.02
C MET A 1 -19.41 -15.31 -23.52
N LEU A 2 -19.14 -14.10 -23.01
CA LEU A 2 -19.18 -13.76 -21.58
C LEU A 2 -20.65 -13.51 -21.22
N ARG A 3 -21.21 -14.37 -20.41
CA ARG A 3 -22.52 -14.11 -19.77
C ARG A 3 -22.28 -13.17 -18.60
N ALA A 4 -22.86 -11.99 -18.68
CA ALA A 4 -23.01 -11.09 -17.56
C ALA A 4 -24.02 -11.71 -16.60
N ASP A 5 -23.55 -12.20 -15.44
CA ASP A 5 -24.41 -12.42 -14.30
C ASP A 5 -24.81 -11.07 -13.74
N GLN A 6 -26.04 -10.65 -14.04
CA GLN A 6 -26.69 -9.54 -13.37
C GLN A 6 -27.13 -10.07 -11.99
N ASP A 7 -26.29 -9.83 -10.98
CA ASP A 7 -26.67 -10.04 -9.59
C ASP A 7 -27.86 -9.14 -9.27
N GLN A 8 -29.00 -9.75 -9.00
CA GLN A 8 -30.20 -9.09 -8.49
C GLN A 8 -29.86 -8.54 -7.08
N TYR A 9 -29.74 -7.22 -7.00
CA TYR A 9 -29.52 -6.49 -5.77
C TYR A 9 -30.78 -6.52 -4.89
N GLU A 10 -30.77 -7.34 -3.82
CA GLU A 10 -31.77 -7.33 -2.75
C GLU A 10 -31.24 -6.59 -1.50
N PRO A 11 -31.77 -5.38 -1.18
CA PRO A 11 -31.08 -4.44 -0.28
C PRO A 11 -31.38 -4.54 1.22
N LYS A 12 -32.26 -5.38 1.73
CA LYS A 12 -32.72 -5.24 3.14
C LYS A 12 -32.22 -6.27 4.13
N ASP A 13 -32.07 -7.53 3.77
CA ASP A 13 -31.69 -8.57 4.73
C ASP A 13 -30.16 -8.81 4.83
N ARG A 14 -29.37 -8.33 3.88
CA ARG A 14 -27.90 -8.44 3.91
C ARG A 14 -27.23 -7.44 4.85
N LYS A 15 -27.86 -6.29 5.14
CA LYS A 15 -27.22 -5.25 5.99
C LYS A 15 -27.09 -5.67 7.45
N GLU A 16 -28.02 -6.41 8.01
CA GLU A 16 -27.98 -6.83 9.42
C GLU A 16 -27.06 -8.04 9.66
N ARG A 17 -26.93 -8.95 8.67
CA ARG A 17 -26.04 -10.12 8.77
C ARG A 17 -24.57 -9.80 8.51
N ALA A 18 -24.29 -8.80 7.67
CA ALA A 18 -22.92 -8.41 7.31
C ALA A 18 -22.19 -7.60 8.39
N MET A 19 -22.86 -7.13 9.43
CA MET A 19 -22.26 -6.33 10.51
C MET A 19 -21.78 -7.16 11.72
N SER A 20 -21.97 -8.48 11.76
CA SER A 20 -21.61 -9.30 12.93
C SER A 20 -20.36 -10.16 12.76
N GLU A 21 -19.92 -10.45 11.58
CA GLU A 21 -18.70 -11.23 11.32
C GLU A 21 -17.67 -10.42 10.52
N LYS A 22 -16.43 -10.41 11.01
CA LYS A 22 -15.32 -9.78 10.25
C LYS A 22 -15.16 -10.51 8.90
N PRO A 23 -15.08 -9.78 7.78
CA PRO A 23 -14.94 -10.43 6.48
C PRO A 23 -13.61 -11.19 6.38
N LYS A 24 -13.63 -12.36 5.74
CA LYS A 24 -12.41 -13.05 5.32
C LYS A 24 -11.75 -12.24 4.22
N LEU A 25 -10.47 -11.93 4.37
CA LEU A 25 -9.71 -11.09 3.44
C LEU A 25 -8.50 -11.85 2.91
N GLU A 26 -8.33 -11.86 1.60
CA GLU A 26 -7.14 -12.38 0.91
C GLU A 26 -6.59 -11.31 -0.03
N LEU A 27 -5.35 -10.90 0.20
CA LEU A 27 -4.67 -9.89 -0.61
C LEU A 27 -3.71 -10.60 -1.57
N ILE A 28 -4.02 -10.53 -2.85
CA ILE A 28 -3.26 -11.20 -3.92
C ILE A 28 -2.32 -10.18 -4.57
N TYR A 29 -1.03 -10.47 -4.57
CA TYR A 29 -0.04 -9.56 -5.13
C TYR A 29 1.20 -10.30 -5.66
N PHE A 30 2.27 -9.56 -5.85
CA PHE A 30 3.58 -10.04 -6.27
C PHE A 30 4.58 -10.03 -5.11
N ASN A 31 5.75 -10.61 -5.35
CA ASN A 31 6.88 -10.51 -4.43
C ASN A 31 7.51 -9.11 -4.50
N LEU A 32 6.78 -8.09 -4.06
CA LEU A 32 7.15 -6.68 -4.12
C LEU A 32 6.76 -5.96 -2.84
N ARG A 33 7.62 -5.06 -2.37
CA ARG A 33 7.24 -4.05 -1.37
C ARG A 33 6.74 -2.80 -2.11
N ALA A 34 5.47 -2.80 -2.48
CA ALA A 34 4.85 -1.75 -3.30
C ALA A 34 3.37 -1.53 -2.92
N LEU A 35 2.43 -1.55 -3.88
CA LEU A 35 1.03 -1.14 -3.70
C LEU A 35 0.22 -1.97 -2.68
N ALA A 36 0.68 -3.16 -2.28
CA ALA A 36 0.05 -3.96 -1.24
C ALA A 36 0.50 -3.58 0.19
N GLU A 37 1.48 -2.71 0.35
CA GLU A 37 2.07 -2.40 1.65
C GLU A 37 1.12 -1.60 2.55
N SER A 38 0.51 -0.53 2.03
CA SER A 38 -0.49 0.26 2.77
C SER A 38 -1.70 -0.58 3.20
N PRO A 39 -2.32 -1.40 2.33
CA PRO A 39 -3.35 -2.36 2.74
C PRO A 39 -2.93 -3.25 3.91
N GLN A 40 -1.73 -3.82 3.87
CA GLN A 40 -1.25 -4.70 4.95
C GLN A 40 -1.09 -3.93 6.27
N MET A 41 -0.47 -2.75 6.26
CA MET A 41 -0.34 -1.91 7.46
C MET A 41 -1.71 -1.55 8.06
N MET A 42 -2.69 -1.18 7.23
CA MET A 42 -4.05 -0.85 7.70
C MET A 42 -4.74 -2.04 8.35
N MET A 43 -4.64 -3.23 7.76
CA MET A 43 -5.22 -4.45 8.32
C MET A 43 -4.55 -4.81 9.65
N ARG A 44 -3.23 -4.69 9.76
CA ARG A 44 -2.48 -4.92 11.00
C ARG A 44 -2.79 -3.89 12.08
N TYR A 45 -2.92 -2.62 11.72
CA TYR A 45 -3.36 -1.56 12.63
C TYR A 45 -4.72 -1.86 13.28
N ALA A 46 -5.66 -2.39 12.51
CA ALA A 46 -6.98 -2.76 13.02
C ALA A 46 -7.02 -4.13 13.74
N GLY A 47 -5.90 -4.82 13.89
CA GLY A 47 -5.85 -6.18 14.44
C GLY A 47 -6.63 -7.20 13.59
N GLY A 48 -6.75 -6.94 12.30
CA GLY A 48 -7.46 -7.80 11.35
C GLY A 48 -6.59 -8.96 10.87
N GLU A 49 -7.22 -10.11 10.69
CA GLU A 49 -6.60 -11.26 10.04
C GLU A 49 -6.82 -11.18 8.53
N TYR A 50 -5.81 -11.53 7.77
CA TYR A 50 -5.88 -11.63 6.31
C TYR A 50 -4.82 -12.63 5.80
N ARG A 51 -5.06 -13.20 4.62
CA ARG A 51 -4.06 -13.96 3.89
C ARG A 51 -3.38 -13.05 2.87
N TYR A 52 -2.07 -13.19 2.72
CA TYR A 52 -1.30 -12.55 1.65
C TYR A 52 -0.74 -13.65 0.77
N GLU A 53 -1.14 -13.66 -0.49
CA GLU A 53 -0.76 -14.70 -1.44
C GLU A 53 -0.11 -14.13 -2.69
N MET A 54 0.88 -14.86 -3.20
CA MET A 54 1.45 -14.56 -4.50
C MET A 54 0.46 -14.92 -5.62
N ALA A 55 0.40 -14.10 -6.65
CA ALA A 55 -0.53 -14.31 -7.76
C ALA A 55 -0.40 -15.70 -8.40
N TRP A 56 0.84 -16.18 -8.60
CA TRP A 56 1.08 -17.51 -9.19
C TRP A 56 0.62 -18.68 -8.32
N ASP A 57 0.63 -18.52 -6.99
CA ASP A 57 0.13 -19.53 -6.06
C ASP A 57 -1.42 -19.52 -6.04
N TYR A 58 -2.01 -18.33 -5.94
CA TYR A 58 -3.46 -18.17 -5.93
C TYR A 58 -4.14 -18.65 -7.22
N TYR A 59 -3.59 -18.28 -8.39
CA TYR A 59 -4.17 -18.65 -9.70
C TYR A 59 -3.63 -19.98 -10.22
N GLY A 60 -2.62 -20.60 -9.60
CA GLY A 60 -2.02 -21.87 -10.01
C GLY A 60 -1.27 -21.83 -11.35
N LYS A 61 -0.92 -20.63 -11.85
CA LYS A 61 -0.23 -20.44 -13.13
C LYS A 61 0.55 -19.12 -13.16
N PRO A 62 1.53 -18.97 -14.10
CA PRO A 62 2.33 -17.75 -14.23
C PRO A 62 1.47 -16.52 -14.48
N TRP A 63 1.92 -15.38 -13.98
CA TRP A 63 1.23 -14.09 -14.16
C TRP A 63 1.02 -13.72 -15.64
N SER A 64 1.95 -14.06 -16.51
CA SER A 64 1.83 -13.81 -17.96
C SER A 64 0.58 -14.45 -18.59
N GLU A 65 0.13 -15.58 -18.05
CA GLU A 65 -1.08 -16.27 -18.48
C GLU A 65 -2.33 -15.73 -17.76
N THR A 66 -2.20 -15.47 -16.46
CA THR A 66 -3.30 -15.00 -15.61
C THR A 66 -3.72 -13.57 -15.93
N LYS A 67 -2.79 -12.73 -16.34
CA LYS A 67 -3.00 -11.27 -16.52
C LYS A 67 -4.24 -10.92 -17.35
N LEU A 68 -4.57 -11.72 -18.34
CA LEU A 68 -5.74 -11.49 -19.22
C LEU A 68 -7.07 -11.85 -18.58
N GLU A 69 -7.06 -12.60 -17.47
CA GLU A 69 -8.25 -13.05 -16.74
C GLU A 69 -8.56 -12.11 -15.55
N VAL A 70 -7.60 -11.31 -15.14
CA VAL A 70 -7.75 -10.35 -14.04
C VAL A 70 -8.21 -9.00 -14.60
N ALA A 71 -9.21 -8.41 -13.97
CA ALA A 71 -9.72 -7.10 -14.37
C ALA A 71 -8.58 -6.05 -14.42
N PHE A 72 -8.55 -5.29 -15.49
CA PHE A 72 -7.50 -4.31 -15.82
C PHE A 72 -6.10 -4.92 -16.01
N GLY A 73 -5.92 -6.24 -15.93
CA GLY A 73 -4.63 -6.90 -16.02
C GLY A 73 -3.60 -6.41 -15.00
N GLN A 74 -4.05 -6.06 -13.81
CA GLN A 74 -3.23 -5.43 -12.75
C GLN A 74 -3.51 -6.03 -11.37
N LEU A 75 -2.49 -5.98 -10.52
CA LEU A 75 -2.54 -6.32 -9.10
C LEU A 75 -2.17 -5.07 -8.27
N PRO A 76 -2.59 -4.98 -6.99
CA PRO A 76 -3.22 -6.03 -6.16
C PRO A 76 -4.69 -6.32 -6.50
N VAL A 77 -5.16 -7.49 -6.07
CA VAL A 77 -6.59 -7.83 -5.93
C VAL A 77 -6.85 -8.16 -4.46
N LEU A 78 -7.91 -7.61 -3.90
CA LEU A 78 -8.44 -8.03 -2.61
C LEU A 78 -9.66 -8.93 -2.83
N VAL A 79 -9.58 -10.14 -2.33
CA VAL A 79 -10.71 -11.09 -2.34
C VAL A 79 -11.39 -11.04 -0.99
N VAL A 80 -12.70 -10.79 -1.00
CA VAL A 80 -13.54 -10.67 0.19
C VAL A 80 -14.52 -11.85 0.21
N ASN A 81 -14.52 -12.60 1.33
CA ASN A 81 -15.39 -13.77 1.55
C ASN A 81 -15.35 -14.77 0.38
N ASP A 82 -14.16 -15.03 -0.13
CA ASP A 82 -13.86 -16.00 -1.20
C ASP A 82 -14.51 -15.71 -2.57
N THR A 83 -15.34 -14.67 -2.70
CA THR A 83 -16.18 -14.47 -3.88
C THR A 83 -16.10 -13.07 -4.50
N VAL A 84 -15.95 -12.03 -3.69
CA VAL A 84 -15.94 -10.66 -4.18
C VAL A 84 -14.52 -10.17 -4.40
N HIS A 85 -14.21 -9.81 -5.64
CA HIS A 85 -12.89 -9.29 -6.01
C HIS A 85 -12.95 -7.76 -6.10
N ILE A 86 -12.04 -7.09 -5.42
CA ILE A 86 -11.82 -5.63 -5.51
C ILE A 86 -10.47 -5.39 -6.18
N TRP A 87 -10.49 -4.65 -7.26
CA TRP A 87 -9.30 -4.28 -8.04
C TRP A 87 -8.92 -2.84 -7.78
N GLN A 88 -7.72 -2.45 -8.21
CA GLN A 88 -7.11 -1.14 -8.03
C GLN A 88 -6.76 -0.83 -6.57
N SER A 89 -5.48 -0.55 -6.32
CA SER A 89 -4.95 -0.31 -4.97
C SER A 89 -5.70 0.80 -4.22
N GLY A 90 -6.09 1.87 -4.91
CA GLY A 90 -6.86 2.97 -4.32
C GLY A 90 -8.26 2.53 -3.88
N ALA A 91 -8.96 1.71 -4.66
CA ALA A 91 -10.27 1.17 -4.27
C ALA A 91 -10.15 0.21 -3.08
N ILE A 92 -9.10 -0.64 -3.08
CA ILE A 92 -8.79 -1.55 -1.96
C ILE A 92 -8.52 -0.76 -0.68
N VAL A 93 -7.68 0.27 -0.75
CA VAL A 93 -7.36 1.12 0.40
C VAL A 93 -8.61 1.80 0.95
N ARG A 94 -9.47 2.39 0.12
CA ARG A 94 -10.71 3.04 0.56
C ARG A 94 -11.72 2.04 1.15
N TYR A 95 -11.82 0.84 0.60
CA TYR A 95 -12.63 -0.23 1.18
C TYR A 95 -12.10 -0.63 2.57
N LEU A 96 -10.80 -0.90 2.66
CA LEU A 96 -10.16 -1.24 3.94
C LEU A 96 -10.25 -0.09 4.94
N ALA A 97 -10.18 1.17 4.52
CA ALA A 97 -10.31 2.32 5.40
C ALA A 97 -11.64 2.33 6.17
N LYS A 98 -12.72 1.90 5.53
CA LYS A 98 -14.04 1.73 6.18
C LYS A 98 -14.05 0.59 7.19
N LEU A 99 -13.36 -0.52 6.90
CA LEU A 99 -13.28 -1.66 7.79
C LEU A 99 -12.36 -1.43 9.00
N THR A 100 -11.30 -0.65 8.81
CA THR A 100 -10.25 -0.43 9.81
C THR A 100 -10.46 0.82 10.67
N GLY A 101 -11.54 1.59 10.41
CA GLY A 101 -11.82 2.83 11.12
C GLY A 101 -10.86 3.98 10.77
N THR A 102 -10.14 3.86 9.63
CA THR A 102 -9.21 4.88 9.13
C THR A 102 -9.82 5.77 8.04
N MET A 103 -11.12 5.61 7.74
CA MET A 103 -11.92 6.50 6.92
C MET A 103 -12.53 7.59 7.79
N PRO A 104 -12.46 8.88 7.43
CA PRO A 104 -13.21 9.93 8.11
C PRO A 104 -14.73 9.74 7.98
N GLU A 105 -15.50 10.19 8.96
CA GLU A 105 -16.96 10.22 8.87
C GLU A 105 -17.47 11.52 8.20
N ASP A 106 -16.76 12.63 8.40
CA ASP A 106 -17.08 13.90 7.75
C ASP A 106 -16.66 13.89 6.28
N PRO A 107 -17.58 14.13 5.32
CA PRO A 107 -17.28 14.09 3.89
C PRO A 107 -16.25 15.12 3.43
N LEU A 108 -16.16 16.27 4.08
CA LEU A 108 -15.15 17.29 3.75
C LEU A 108 -13.76 16.84 4.20
N LEU A 109 -13.67 16.24 5.39
CA LEU A 109 -12.42 15.66 5.86
C LEU A 109 -12.03 14.45 5.00
N GLU A 110 -13.00 13.59 4.62
CA GLU A 110 -12.75 12.46 3.69
C GLU A 110 -12.12 12.96 2.39
N ALA A 111 -12.68 14.01 1.77
CA ALA A 111 -12.13 14.58 0.54
C ALA A 111 -10.71 15.14 0.71
N ARG A 112 -10.39 15.74 1.87
CA ARG A 112 -9.05 16.24 2.19
C ARG A 112 -8.05 15.11 2.42
N VAL A 113 -8.45 14.06 3.12
CA VAL A 113 -7.66 12.84 3.32
C VAL A 113 -7.40 12.16 1.98
N ASP A 114 -8.41 12.11 1.12
CA ASP A 114 -8.29 11.54 -0.22
C ASP A 114 -7.33 12.35 -1.11
N ALA A 115 -7.34 13.68 -1.01
CA ALA A 115 -6.39 14.52 -1.74
C ALA A 115 -4.93 14.24 -1.33
N VAL A 116 -4.65 14.01 -0.04
CA VAL A 116 -3.31 13.59 0.40
C VAL A 116 -2.99 12.19 -0.11
N PHE A 117 -3.96 11.25 -0.06
CA PHE A 117 -3.77 9.90 -0.58
C PHE A 117 -3.43 9.92 -2.08
N GLU A 118 -4.20 10.64 -2.90
CA GLU A 118 -3.92 10.75 -4.35
C GLU A 118 -2.54 11.38 -4.61
N GLN A 119 -2.15 12.40 -3.84
CA GLN A 119 -0.80 12.98 -3.95
C GLN A 119 0.29 11.94 -3.63
N THR A 120 0.05 10.98 -2.71
CA THR A 120 1.01 9.90 -2.46
C THR A 120 1.10 8.93 -3.64
N GLN A 121 0.02 8.72 -4.40
CA GLN A 121 0.03 7.83 -5.56
C GLN A 121 0.91 8.37 -6.70
N GLU A 122 1.08 9.68 -6.81
CA GLU A 122 2.02 10.29 -7.78
C GLU A 122 3.48 9.90 -7.50
N LEU A 123 3.84 9.59 -6.24
CA LEU A 123 5.17 9.09 -5.89
C LEU A 123 5.39 7.63 -6.31
N CYS A 124 4.30 6.86 -6.45
CA CYS A 124 4.35 5.43 -6.70
C CYS A 124 5.07 5.10 -8.02
N ALA A 125 4.70 5.77 -9.09
CA ALA A 125 5.16 5.46 -10.46
C ALA A 125 6.68 5.56 -10.63
N PRO A 126 7.37 6.62 -10.17
CA PRO A 126 8.84 6.68 -10.26
C PRO A 126 9.53 5.84 -9.18
N LEU A 127 8.94 5.69 -7.99
CA LEU A 127 9.61 5.13 -6.82
C LEU A 127 9.58 3.59 -6.78
N ASN A 128 8.40 3.00 -6.91
CA ASN A 128 8.24 1.54 -6.78
C ASN A 128 9.06 0.73 -7.79
N PRO A 129 9.07 1.06 -9.10
CA PRO A 129 9.92 0.35 -10.05
C PRO A 129 11.41 0.53 -9.76
N THR A 130 11.83 1.71 -9.28
CA THR A 130 13.23 2.02 -8.97
C THR A 130 13.74 1.16 -7.81
N VAL A 131 12.93 0.95 -6.79
CA VAL A 131 13.31 0.13 -5.63
C VAL A 131 13.20 -1.36 -5.92
N ASN A 132 12.13 -1.79 -6.61
CA ASN A 132 11.79 -3.22 -6.67
C ASN A 132 12.20 -3.93 -7.97
N VAL A 133 12.47 -3.19 -9.07
CA VAL A 133 12.58 -3.82 -10.40
C VAL A 133 13.78 -3.33 -11.21
N LYS A 134 14.08 -2.03 -11.17
CA LYS A 134 15.13 -1.44 -11.98
C LYS A 134 16.52 -1.82 -11.48
N ILE A 135 17.42 -2.17 -12.40
CA ILE A 135 18.81 -2.56 -12.12
C ILE A 135 19.79 -1.81 -13.02
N GLY A 136 21.06 -1.76 -12.60
CA GLY A 136 22.15 -1.16 -13.37
C GLY A 136 21.87 0.29 -13.79
N ASP A 137 22.16 0.64 -15.03
CA ASP A 137 22.02 2.00 -15.56
C ASP A 137 20.56 2.49 -15.52
N ASP A 138 19.60 1.62 -15.73
CA ASP A 138 18.16 1.95 -15.59
C ASP A 138 17.84 2.37 -14.15
N HIS A 139 18.33 1.64 -13.15
CA HIS A 139 18.16 2.03 -11.76
C HIS A 139 18.77 3.41 -11.48
N LEU A 140 20.02 3.63 -11.90
CA LEU A 140 20.71 4.90 -11.69
C LEU A 140 19.94 6.07 -12.32
N LYS A 141 19.45 5.89 -13.55
CA LYS A 141 18.66 6.89 -14.27
C LYS A 141 17.35 7.22 -13.53
N PHE A 142 16.57 6.21 -13.16
CA PHE A 142 15.28 6.41 -12.50
C PHE A 142 15.45 6.96 -11.08
N LYS A 143 16.47 6.50 -10.35
CA LYS A 143 16.86 7.06 -9.05
C LYS A 143 17.20 8.54 -9.16
N ALA A 144 18.00 8.96 -10.14
CA ALA A 144 18.34 10.36 -10.34
C ALA A 144 17.10 11.22 -10.65
N ILE A 145 16.18 10.74 -11.49
CA ILE A 145 14.91 11.42 -11.78
C ILE A 145 14.09 11.59 -10.50
N PHE A 146 13.94 10.52 -9.72
CA PHE A 146 13.19 10.56 -8.46
C PHE A 146 13.82 11.53 -7.47
N LEU A 147 15.12 11.44 -7.22
CA LEU A 147 15.83 12.28 -6.24
C LEU A 147 15.82 13.76 -6.63
N ASN A 148 15.72 14.08 -7.93
CA ASN A 148 15.60 15.47 -8.39
C ASN A 148 14.21 16.07 -8.13
N SER A 149 13.15 15.29 -8.22
CA SER A 149 11.77 15.76 -8.08
C SER A 149 11.22 15.62 -6.65
N PHE A 150 11.61 14.59 -5.93
CA PHE A 150 11.05 14.24 -4.62
C PHE A 150 11.19 15.33 -3.54
N PRO A 151 12.30 16.10 -3.42
CA PRO A 151 12.39 17.18 -2.42
C PRO A 151 11.29 18.23 -2.55
N GLY A 152 10.85 18.54 -3.77
CA GLY A 152 9.71 19.44 -4.01
C GLY A 152 8.39 18.88 -3.49
N SER A 153 8.12 17.61 -3.78
CA SER A 153 6.95 16.91 -3.25
C SER A 153 7.01 16.79 -1.74
N LEU A 154 8.16 16.38 -1.19
CA LEU A 154 8.36 16.21 0.25
C LEU A 154 8.13 17.52 1.03
N LYS A 155 8.56 18.66 0.48
CA LYS A 155 8.28 19.99 1.06
C LYS A 155 6.78 20.27 1.18
N ASN A 156 5.99 19.84 0.18
CA ASN A 156 4.53 20.00 0.22
C ASN A 156 3.90 19.12 1.29
N PHE A 157 4.32 17.87 1.43
CA PHE A 157 3.86 16.98 2.50
C PHE A 157 4.26 17.51 3.90
N ALA A 158 5.50 17.96 4.06
CA ALA A 158 5.96 18.55 5.32
C ALA A 158 5.09 19.74 5.73
N ARG A 159 4.78 20.63 4.78
CA ARG A 159 3.87 21.74 5.02
C ARG A 159 2.47 21.31 5.44
N GLN A 160 1.91 20.24 4.85
CA GLN A 160 0.60 19.73 5.26
C GLN A 160 0.64 19.17 6.69
N LEU A 161 1.71 18.47 7.08
CA LEU A 161 1.90 18.00 8.45
C LEU A 161 2.05 19.17 9.44
N GLU A 162 2.74 20.23 9.08
CA GLU A 162 2.90 21.44 9.89
C GLU A 162 1.60 22.24 10.08
N LEU A 163 0.62 22.07 9.20
CA LEU A 163 -0.72 22.65 9.32
C LEU A 163 -1.66 21.80 10.21
N SER A 164 -1.21 20.64 10.68
CA SER A 164 -1.97 19.79 11.59
C SER A 164 -1.73 20.23 13.04
N ASP A 165 -2.73 20.85 13.65
CA ASP A 165 -2.62 21.47 14.98
C ASP A 165 -2.63 20.47 16.15
N GLU A 166 -3.07 19.22 15.93
CA GLU A 166 -3.42 18.29 17.02
C GLU A 166 -2.62 16.96 17.02
N GLY A 167 -1.57 16.84 16.25
CA GLY A 167 -0.84 15.57 16.30
C GLY A 167 0.13 15.32 15.15
N PRO A 168 0.72 14.13 15.10
CA PRO A 168 1.78 13.81 14.17
C PRO A 168 1.30 13.44 12.76
N TYR A 169 -0.02 13.23 12.56
CA TYR A 169 -0.58 12.79 11.28
C TYR A 169 -1.11 13.98 10.47
N PHE A 170 -1.41 13.77 9.19
CA PHE A 170 -1.86 14.86 8.31
C PHE A 170 -3.13 15.56 8.80
N PHE A 171 -3.99 14.88 9.55
CA PHE A 171 -5.26 15.43 10.02
C PHE A 171 -5.52 15.12 11.51
N GLY A 172 -4.52 15.34 12.36
CA GLY A 172 -4.69 15.30 13.81
C GLY A 172 -4.00 14.12 14.50
N SER A 173 -4.59 13.64 15.60
CA SER A 173 -3.97 12.70 16.54
C SER A 173 -4.18 11.24 16.20
N LYS A 174 -5.06 10.91 15.25
CA LYS A 174 -5.26 9.52 14.76
C LYS A 174 -4.91 9.41 13.28
N PRO A 175 -4.39 8.24 12.84
CA PRO A 175 -4.07 8.05 11.44
C PRO A 175 -5.33 7.84 10.60
N TYR A 176 -5.30 8.34 9.37
CA TYR A 176 -6.21 8.00 8.30
C TYR A 176 -5.47 7.18 7.23
N TYR A 177 -6.20 6.65 6.25
CA TYR A 177 -5.59 5.77 5.23
C TYR A 177 -4.48 6.43 4.38
N CYS A 178 -4.50 7.75 4.22
CA CYS A 178 -3.43 8.49 3.54
C CYS A 178 -2.09 8.41 4.28
N ASP A 179 -2.12 8.33 5.63
CA ASP A 179 -0.91 8.27 6.44
C ASP A 179 -0.12 6.97 6.20
N PHE A 180 -0.80 5.84 6.06
CA PHE A 180 -0.15 4.56 5.74
C PHE A 180 0.48 4.58 4.33
N SER A 181 -0.18 5.23 3.37
CA SER A 181 0.34 5.38 2.01
C SER A 181 1.57 6.30 1.96
N ALA A 182 1.50 7.45 2.64
CA ALA A 182 2.61 8.38 2.74
C ALA A 182 3.83 7.72 3.42
N TYR A 183 3.61 7.08 4.58
CA TYR A 183 4.65 6.36 5.27
C TYR A 183 5.36 5.33 4.37
N HIS A 184 4.58 4.52 3.65
CA HIS A 184 5.16 3.52 2.74
C HIS A 184 6.08 4.17 1.71
N HIS A 185 5.63 5.21 1.01
CA HIS A 185 6.43 5.86 -0.02
C HIS A 185 7.65 6.58 0.54
N PHE A 186 7.52 7.24 1.70
CA PHE A 186 8.67 7.86 2.36
C PHE A 186 9.69 6.81 2.82
N SER A 187 9.23 5.67 3.35
CA SER A 187 10.12 4.57 3.73
C SER A 187 10.85 3.94 2.53
N LEU A 188 10.25 3.89 1.34
CA LEU A 188 10.93 3.48 0.13
C LEU A 188 11.95 4.53 -0.35
N ALA A 189 11.64 5.82 -0.18
CA ALA A 189 12.56 6.90 -0.55
C ALA A 189 13.87 6.84 0.27
N THR A 190 13.79 6.47 1.56
CA THR A 190 14.99 6.28 2.39
C THR A 190 15.88 5.11 1.95
N ILE A 191 15.34 4.12 1.25
CA ILE A 191 16.15 3.05 0.63
C ILE A 191 17.02 3.61 -0.50
N LEU A 192 16.50 4.57 -1.27
CA LEU A 192 17.25 5.21 -2.34
C LEU A 192 18.28 6.22 -1.82
N GLN A 193 17.93 6.95 -0.77
CA GLN A 193 18.83 7.90 -0.08
C GLN A 193 18.43 7.99 1.39
N GLN A 194 19.26 7.47 2.28
CA GLN A 194 18.99 7.28 3.71
C GLN A 194 18.60 8.59 4.45
N ASP A 195 19.23 9.70 4.11
CA ASP A 195 19.06 11.00 4.75
C ASP A 195 18.04 11.93 4.09
N ILE A 196 17.30 11.44 3.09
CA ILE A 196 16.42 12.27 2.24
C ILE A 196 15.30 12.99 3.02
N LEU A 197 14.90 12.47 4.17
CA LEU A 197 13.87 13.04 5.04
C LEU A 197 14.43 14.00 6.10
N ASN A 198 15.76 14.03 6.33
CA ASN A 198 16.36 14.68 7.49
C ASN A 198 16.15 16.21 7.55
N ALA A 199 15.91 16.85 6.41
CA ALA A 199 15.63 18.29 6.34
C ALA A 199 14.23 18.67 6.85
N TYR A 200 13.35 17.69 7.15
CA TYR A 200 11.94 17.90 7.48
C TYR A 200 11.57 17.23 8.81
N PRO A 201 11.73 17.93 9.97
CA PRO A 201 11.41 17.38 11.29
C PRO A 201 9.96 16.93 11.45
N SER A 202 9.00 17.62 10.82
CA SER A 202 7.59 17.23 10.79
C SER A 202 7.39 15.85 10.15
N VAL A 203 8.11 15.57 9.06
CA VAL A 203 8.06 14.26 8.38
C VAL A 203 8.73 13.17 9.24
N LEU A 204 9.86 13.46 9.88
CA LEU A 204 10.50 12.49 10.79
C LEU A 204 9.61 12.14 11.98
N ASN A 205 8.94 13.14 12.57
CA ASN A 205 7.97 12.91 13.64
C ASN A 205 6.78 12.06 13.16
N PHE A 206 6.24 12.35 11.99
CA PHE A 206 5.20 11.56 11.34
C PHE A 206 5.64 10.10 11.12
N MET A 207 6.82 9.87 10.55
CA MET A 207 7.38 8.53 10.33
C MET A 207 7.45 7.75 11.64
N ALA A 208 8.03 8.35 12.67
CA ALA A 208 8.14 7.74 14.00
C ALA A 208 6.76 7.44 14.61
N ALA A 209 5.77 8.29 14.41
CA ALA A 209 4.42 8.07 14.90
C ALA A 209 3.75 6.86 14.24
N VAL A 210 3.87 6.73 12.92
CA VAL A 210 3.32 5.56 12.19
C VAL A 210 4.04 4.27 12.59
N GLU A 211 5.36 4.30 12.73
CA GLU A 211 6.17 3.15 13.18
C GLU A 211 5.81 2.65 14.57
N ASN A 212 5.30 3.50 15.44
CA ASN A 212 4.90 3.14 16.80
C ASN A 212 3.41 2.77 16.93
N LEU A 213 2.62 2.80 15.85
CA LEU A 213 1.25 2.30 15.90
C LEU A 213 1.22 0.81 16.23
N SER A 214 0.36 0.43 17.18
CA SER A 214 0.12 -0.98 17.52
C SER A 214 -0.31 -1.77 16.28
N GLY A 215 0.21 -2.98 16.11
CA GLY A 215 0.00 -3.81 14.93
C GLY A 215 0.87 -3.43 13.74
N VAL A 216 1.09 -2.13 13.50
CA VAL A 216 2.02 -1.66 12.45
C VAL A 216 3.47 -1.90 12.86
N LYS A 217 3.83 -1.57 14.10
CA LYS A 217 5.17 -1.80 14.66
C LYS A 217 5.61 -3.25 14.51
N GLU A 218 4.75 -4.18 14.90
CA GLU A 218 5.00 -5.62 14.82
C GLU A 218 5.11 -6.08 13.36
N TYR A 219 4.25 -5.55 12.49
CA TYR A 219 4.32 -5.82 11.06
C TYR A 219 5.64 -5.33 10.45
N LEU A 220 6.04 -4.10 10.72
CA LEU A 220 7.28 -3.53 10.19
C LEU A 220 8.52 -4.29 10.65
N ALA A 221 8.51 -4.81 11.90
CA ALA A 221 9.58 -5.62 12.45
C ALA A 221 9.68 -7.03 11.82
N SER A 222 8.55 -7.56 11.31
CA SER A 222 8.48 -8.93 10.74
C SER A 222 8.37 -8.98 9.22
N ARG A 223 8.12 -7.84 8.55
CA ARG A 223 7.98 -7.84 7.08
C ARG A 223 9.29 -8.20 6.39
N PRO A 224 9.24 -8.83 5.21
CA PRO A 224 10.44 -9.18 4.44
C PRO A 224 11.35 -7.98 4.23
N GLU A 225 12.64 -8.14 4.52
CA GLU A 225 13.65 -7.13 4.22
C GLU A 225 13.92 -7.08 2.71
N ILE A 226 14.05 -5.86 2.15
CA ILE A 226 14.48 -5.69 0.77
C ILE A 226 15.99 -5.45 0.71
N ILE A 227 16.67 -6.20 -0.14
CA ILE A 227 18.13 -6.14 -0.33
C ILE A 227 18.51 -6.01 -1.80
N ASP A 228 19.77 -5.72 -2.08
CA ASP A 228 20.38 -5.69 -3.43
C ASP A 228 19.66 -4.73 -4.40
N VAL A 229 19.03 -3.66 -3.89
CA VAL A 229 18.34 -2.64 -4.70
C VAL A 229 19.29 -2.04 -5.73
N GLY A 230 18.85 -1.98 -6.98
CA GLY A 230 19.62 -1.48 -8.12
C GLY A 230 20.57 -2.49 -8.75
N THR A 231 20.79 -3.65 -8.13
CA THR A 231 21.64 -4.72 -8.69
C THR A 231 20.86 -6.00 -8.99
N ALA A 232 20.21 -6.56 -7.99
CA ALA A 232 19.36 -7.74 -8.10
C ALA A 232 18.35 -7.74 -6.94
N PRO A 233 17.33 -6.85 -6.97
CA PRO A 233 16.43 -6.65 -5.83
C PRO A 233 15.79 -7.96 -5.37
N LYS A 234 15.81 -8.20 -4.05
CA LYS A 234 15.25 -9.40 -3.41
C LYS A 234 14.54 -9.04 -2.13
N LEU A 235 13.58 -9.89 -1.74
CA LEU A 235 12.98 -9.90 -0.40
C LEU A 235 13.47 -11.13 0.37
N ILE A 236 13.83 -10.94 1.64
CA ILE A 236 14.17 -12.04 2.54
C ILE A 236 12.85 -12.58 3.12
N ILE A 237 12.40 -13.75 2.64
CA ILE A 237 11.19 -14.43 3.09
C ILE A 237 11.62 -15.74 3.76
N ASP A 238 11.28 -15.92 5.03
CA ASP A 238 11.66 -17.09 5.83
C ASP A 238 13.17 -17.37 5.78
N GLY A 239 13.98 -16.32 5.83
CA GLY A 239 15.44 -16.40 5.76
C GLY A 239 16.02 -16.68 4.37
N ILE A 240 15.18 -16.75 3.33
CA ILE A 240 15.59 -17.03 1.95
C ILE A 240 15.44 -15.77 1.09
N ALA A 241 16.52 -15.41 0.39
CA ALA A 241 16.51 -14.29 -0.57
C ALA A 241 15.77 -14.69 -1.86
N LYS A 242 14.56 -14.15 -2.06
CA LYS A 242 13.73 -14.39 -3.25
C LYS A 242 13.73 -13.13 -4.14
N PRO A 243 13.96 -13.26 -5.46
CA PRO A 243 13.90 -12.13 -6.38
C PRO A 243 12.58 -11.38 -6.29
N THR A 244 12.63 -10.04 -6.32
CA THR A 244 11.42 -9.24 -6.48
C THR A 244 10.85 -9.36 -7.88
N GLY A 245 9.54 -9.14 -8.03
CA GLY A 245 8.89 -9.09 -9.33
C GLY A 245 7.69 -10.02 -9.47
N THR A 246 7.37 -10.30 -10.74
CA THR A 246 6.16 -11.02 -11.15
C THR A 246 6.43 -12.47 -11.51
N LYS A 247 7.66 -12.94 -11.41
CA LYS A 247 8.02 -14.31 -11.78
C LYS A 247 7.82 -15.25 -10.59
N SER A 248 7.04 -16.28 -10.83
CA SER A 248 7.28 -17.57 -10.17
C SER A 248 8.63 -18.07 -10.67
N SER A 249 9.61 -18.16 -9.81
CA SER A 249 10.88 -18.81 -10.14
C SER A 249 10.67 -20.26 -10.48
#